data_e56ccc8dcf0c4a0d4b994bafbd9c810c
#
_entry.id   e56ccc8dcf0c4a0d4b994bafbd9c810c
#
_cell.length_a   1.000
_cell.length_b   1.000
_cell.length_c   1.000
_cell.angle_alpha   90.00
_cell.angle_beta   90.00
_cell.angle_gamma   90.00
#
_symmetry.space_group_name_H-M   'P 1'
#
loop_
_entity.id
_entity.type
_entity.pdbx_description
1 polymer ?
#
loop_
_entity_poly.entity_id
_entity_poly.type
_entity_poly.pdbx_seq_one_letter_code
_entity_poly.pdbx_strand_id
1 'polypeptide(L)'
;MPIPTAVATLNTNHGPIKVDLYGDHAPKTVKNFVGLATGEIEWTHPATGQKTTDPLYDGVIFHRIIPGFMIQGGDPLGQGVGGPGYQFDDEITSELDFTEPYVLAMANAGIQMGRGTNGSQFFITVGPTTWLQGKHSIFGKVTDAASQAVVDKLAAVATDGRDKPLEDIVIESITVEQV
;
A
#
# COMPACT_ATOMS: atom_id res chain seq x y z
N MET A 1 21.30 4.49 1.50
CA MET A 1 20.04 4.13 2.20
C MET A 1 19.12 5.33 2.26
N PRO A 2 17.90 5.24 1.76
CA PRO A 2 16.96 6.33 1.94
C PRO A 2 16.62 6.52 3.42
N ILE A 3 16.42 7.76 3.80
CA ILE A 3 16.08 8.13 5.18
C ILE A 3 14.57 8.29 5.28
N PRO A 4 13.88 7.57 6.18
CA PRO A 4 12.44 7.73 6.30
C PRO A 4 12.07 9.08 6.91
N THR A 5 10.94 9.64 6.47
CA THR A 5 10.36 10.85 7.05
C THR A 5 9.23 10.53 8.01
N ALA A 6 8.69 9.32 7.94
CA ALA A 6 7.66 8.82 8.85
C ALA A 6 7.76 7.30 8.92
N VAL A 7 7.15 6.72 9.94
CA VAL A 7 7.01 5.28 10.09
C VAL A 7 5.53 4.99 10.32
N ALA A 8 4.97 4.12 9.49
CA ALA A 8 3.59 3.65 9.65
C ALA A 8 3.59 2.21 10.17
N THR A 9 2.65 1.90 11.05
CA THR A 9 2.42 0.53 11.50
C THR A 9 1.03 0.11 11.05
N LEU A 10 0.99 -0.91 10.18
CA LEU A 10 -0.24 -1.53 9.75
C LEU A 10 -0.59 -2.61 10.78
N ASN A 11 -1.62 -2.36 11.59
CA ASN A 11 -2.06 -3.30 12.60
C ASN A 11 -3.04 -4.29 11.98
N THR A 12 -2.54 -5.44 11.57
CA THR A 12 -3.36 -6.47 10.93
C THR A 12 -3.83 -7.51 11.94
N ASN A 13 -4.86 -8.27 11.57
CA ASN A 13 -5.32 -9.41 12.39
C ASN A 13 -4.33 -10.58 12.43
N HIS A 14 -3.17 -10.45 11.75
CA HIS A 14 -2.07 -11.41 11.80
C HIS A 14 -0.80 -10.83 12.43
N GLY A 15 -0.85 -9.61 12.97
CA GLY A 15 0.26 -8.93 13.60
C GLY A 15 0.60 -7.61 12.94
N PRO A 16 1.46 -6.80 13.57
CA PRO A 16 1.82 -5.49 13.04
C PRO A 16 2.87 -5.58 11.92
N ILE A 17 2.73 -4.70 10.94
CA ILE A 17 3.72 -4.50 9.87
C ILE A 17 4.17 -3.06 9.94
N LYS A 18 5.41 -2.85 10.31
CA LYS A 18 6.01 -1.53 10.42
C LYS A 18 6.73 -1.18 9.12
N VAL A 19 6.39 -0.05 8.50
CA VAL A 19 6.96 0.38 7.23
C VAL A 19 7.60 1.75 7.37
N ASP A 20 8.80 1.88 6.84
CA ASP A 20 9.47 3.17 6.68
C ASP A 20 8.86 3.87 5.47
N LEU A 21 8.53 5.15 5.59
CA LEU A 21 7.97 5.96 4.52
C LEU A 21 8.98 7.00 4.04
N TYR A 22 9.14 7.10 2.72
CA TYR A 22 10.18 7.93 2.07
C TYR A 22 9.57 9.21 1.49
N GLY A 23 9.20 10.14 2.38
CA GLY A 23 8.57 11.39 2.00
C GLY A 23 9.44 12.35 1.18
N ASP A 24 10.78 12.20 1.24
CA ASP A 24 11.67 13.02 0.42
C ASP A 24 11.75 12.52 -1.02
N HIS A 25 11.52 11.21 -1.24
CA HIS A 25 11.56 10.58 -2.56
C HIS A 25 10.20 10.55 -3.25
N ALA A 26 9.13 10.45 -2.48
CA ALA A 26 7.76 10.38 -2.98
C ALA A 26 6.83 11.23 -2.10
N PRO A 27 7.01 12.57 -2.10
CA PRO A 27 6.31 13.45 -1.15
C PRO A 27 4.79 13.41 -1.28
N LYS A 28 4.26 13.43 -2.49
CA LYS A 28 2.80 13.40 -2.71
C LYS A 28 2.21 12.04 -2.32
N THR A 29 2.92 10.96 -2.66
CA THR A 29 2.48 9.60 -2.37
C THR A 29 2.45 9.34 -0.86
N VAL A 30 3.50 9.73 -0.14
CA VAL A 30 3.55 9.58 1.33
C VAL A 30 2.49 10.46 1.99
N LYS A 31 2.34 11.71 1.56
CA LYS A 31 1.31 12.60 2.10
C LYS A 31 -0.10 12.02 1.91
N ASN A 32 -0.36 11.45 0.73
CA ASN A 32 -1.64 10.81 0.44
C ASN A 32 -1.89 9.60 1.34
N PHE A 33 -0.92 8.71 1.44
CA PHE A 33 -1.03 7.51 2.28
C PHE A 33 -1.25 7.88 3.75
N VAL A 34 -0.44 8.76 4.30
CA VAL A 34 -0.55 9.22 5.69
C VAL A 34 -1.88 9.93 5.92
N GLY A 35 -2.26 10.80 5.01
CA GLY A 35 -3.50 11.57 5.13
C GLY A 35 -4.75 10.69 5.10
N LEU A 36 -4.78 9.68 4.24
CA LEU A 36 -5.88 8.72 4.20
C LEU A 36 -5.88 7.80 5.43
N ALA A 37 -4.70 7.40 5.91
CA ALA A 37 -4.58 6.54 7.08
C ALA A 37 -5.02 7.22 8.38
N THR A 38 -4.77 8.53 8.51
CA THR A 38 -5.03 9.30 9.73
C THR A 38 -6.35 10.07 9.71
N GLY A 39 -6.99 10.21 8.54
CA GLY A 39 -8.18 11.03 8.38
C GLY A 39 -7.91 12.51 8.13
N GLU A 40 -6.66 12.90 7.85
CA GLU A 40 -6.31 14.27 7.51
C GLU A 40 -6.77 14.68 6.10
N ILE A 41 -6.98 13.71 5.22
CA ILE A 41 -7.45 13.93 3.85
C ILE A 41 -8.89 13.45 3.72
N GLU A 42 -9.76 14.32 3.21
CA GLU A 42 -11.12 13.95 2.84
C GLU A 42 -11.08 13.07 1.58
N TRP A 43 -11.88 12.02 1.58
CA TRP A 43 -12.00 11.11 0.45
C TRP A 43 -13.47 10.73 0.23
N THR A 44 -13.78 10.17 -0.93
CA THR A 44 -15.15 9.77 -1.28
C THR A 44 -15.25 8.26 -1.24
N HIS A 45 -16.15 7.73 -0.42
CA HIS A 45 -16.37 6.29 -0.31
C HIS A 45 -17.00 5.75 -1.59
N PRO A 46 -16.38 4.78 -2.28
CA PRO A 46 -16.88 4.31 -3.57
C PRO A 46 -18.21 3.57 -3.49
N ALA A 47 -18.57 3.00 -2.34
CA ALA A 47 -19.85 2.29 -2.18
C ALA A 47 -21.04 3.24 -1.96
N THR A 48 -20.82 4.40 -1.34
CA THR A 48 -21.88 5.33 -0.94
C THR A 48 -21.86 6.64 -1.72
N GLY A 49 -20.71 7.00 -2.32
CA GLY A 49 -20.53 8.30 -2.95
C GLY A 49 -20.42 9.47 -1.96
N GLN A 50 -20.34 9.18 -0.67
CA GLN A 50 -20.25 10.20 0.38
C GLN A 50 -18.81 10.56 0.70
N LYS A 51 -18.57 11.83 0.94
CA LYS A 51 -17.28 12.33 1.42
C LYS A 51 -17.14 12.05 2.91
N THR A 52 -15.93 11.69 3.32
CA THR A 52 -15.62 11.36 4.70
C THR A 52 -14.16 11.66 5.03
N THR A 53 -13.86 11.84 6.30
CA THR A 53 -12.51 11.93 6.84
C THR A 53 -12.21 10.73 7.75
N ASP A 54 -13.02 9.69 7.73
CA ASP A 54 -12.72 8.47 8.46
C ASP A 54 -11.42 7.86 7.92
N PRO A 55 -10.56 7.27 8.78
CA PRO A 55 -9.35 6.59 8.29
C PRO A 55 -9.71 5.53 7.24
N LEU A 56 -9.24 5.75 6.00
CA LEU A 56 -9.64 4.92 4.86
C LEU A 56 -9.28 3.46 5.04
N TYR A 57 -8.10 3.19 5.61
CA TYR A 57 -7.56 1.83 5.68
C TYR A 57 -8.12 0.99 6.84
N ASP A 58 -8.86 1.61 7.77
CA ASP A 58 -9.46 0.87 8.88
C ASP A 58 -10.48 -0.15 8.38
N GLY A 59 -10.26 -1.42 8.68
CA GLY A 59 -11.13 -2.50 8.25
C GLY A 59 -10.94 -2.97 6.81
N VAL A 60 -9.96 -2.45 6.10
CA VAL A 60 -9.70 -2.80 4.70
C VAL A 60 -8.82 -4.05 4.61
N ILE A 61 -9.12 -4.91 3.66
CA ILE A 61 -8.44 -6.21 3.51
C ILE A 61 -7.30 -6.18 2.50
N PHE A 62 -6.40 -7.16 2.60
CA PHE A 62 -5.50 -7.52 1.51
C PHE A 62 -6.27 -8.44 0.56
N HIS A 63 -6.77 -7.87 -0.53
CA HIS A 63 -7.68 -8.56 -1.44
C HIS A 63 -6.98 -9.38 -2.52
N ARG A 64 -5.66 -9.24 -2.67
CA ARG A 64 -4.87 -9.94 -3.68
C ARG A 64 -3.50 -10.28 -3.14
N ILE A 65 -3.18 -11.57 -3.11
CA ILE A 65 -1.90 -12.08 -2.63
C ILE A 65 -1.39 -13.10 -3.64
N ILE A 66 -0.16 -12.87 -4.14
CA ILE A 66 0.51 -13.80 -5.05
C ILE A 66 1.82 -14.22 -4.38
N PRO A 67 1.95 -15.50 -3.96
CA PRO A 67 3.17 -15.99 -3.33
C PRO A 67 4.41 -15.74 -4.20
N GLY A 68 5.49 -15.32 -3.57
CA GLY A 68 6.73 -14.99 -4.27
C GLY A 68 6.73 -13.66 -5.00
N PHE A 69 5.58 -12.97 -5.03
CA PHE A 69 5.44 -11.70 -5.74
C PHE A 69 5.10 -10.55 -4.78
N MET A 70 3.87 -10.48 -4.31
CA MET A 70 3.44 -9.33 -3.48
C MET A 70 2.14 -9.61 -2.72
N ILE A 71 1.87 -8.77 -1.72
CA ILE A 71 0.57 -8.65 -1.06
C ILE A 71 0.00 -7.27 -1.37
N GLN A 72 -1.25 -7.21 -1.78
CA GLN A 72 -1.91 -5.97 -2.22
C GLN A 72 -3.20 -5.71 -1.44
N GLY A 73 -3.38 -4.46 -1.02
CA GLY A 73 -4.57 -4.02 -0.31
C GLY A 73 -4.84 -2.54 -0.53
N GLY A 74 -5.70 -1.98 0.31
CA GLY A 74 -5.97 -0.54 0.29
C GLY A 74 -7.19 -0.10 -0.52
N ASP A 75 -7.97 -1.05 -1.04
CA ASP A 75 -9.24 -0.75 -1.69
C ASP A 75 -10.37 -0.76 -0.66
N PRO A 76 -11.08 0.36 -0.44
CA PRO A 76 -12.21 0.38 0.50
C PRO A 76 -13.30 -0.66 0.20
N LEU A 77 -13.43 -1.08 -1.06
CA LEU A 77 -14.36 -2.13 -1.47
C LEU A 77 -13.79 -3.54 -1.32
N GLY A 78 -12.48 -3.68 -1.17
CA GLY A 78 -11.83 -4.98 -1.07
C GLY A 78 -11.90 -5.82 -2.34
N GLN A 79 -12.04 -5.19 -3.51
CA GLN A 79 -12.26 -5.87 -4.80
C GLN A 79 -11.20 -5.56 -5.86
N GLY A 80 -10.33 -4.60 -5.60
CA GLY A 80 -9.30 -4.18 -6.54
C GLY A 80 -9.73 -3.07 -7.50
N VAL A 81 -10.97 -2.59 -7.39
CA VAL A 81 -11.53 -1.56 -8.30
C VAL A 81 -11.83 -0.24 -7.63
N GLY A 82 -11.79 -0.18 -6.30
CA GLY A 82 -12.12 1.02 -5.54
C GLY A 82 -10.91 1.89 -5.24
N GLY A 83 -11.18 3.06 -4.73
CA GLY A 83 -10.16 4.02 -4.33
C GLY A 83 -10.79 5.20 -3.59
N PRO A 84 -10.03 6.29 -3.38
CA PRO A 84 -10.48 7.41 -2.57
C PRO A 84 -11.35 8.44 -3.31
N GLY A 85 -11.68 8.19 -4.57
CA GLY A 85 -12.49 9.11 -5.38
C GLY A 85 -11.67 10.11 -6.18
N TYR A 86 -10.35 10.00 -6.16
CA TYR A 86 -9.42 10.82 -6.95
C TYR A 86 -8.20 9.98 -7.34
N GLN A 87 -7.41 10.49 -8.28
CA GLN A 87 -6.18 9.86 -8.73
C GLN A 87 -5.06 10.90 -8.83
N PHE A 88 -3.82 10.43 -8.75
CA PHE A 88 -2.65 11.30 -8.86
C PHE A 88 -1.52 10.60 -9.60
N ASP A 89 -0.55 11.42 -10.06
CA ASP A 89 0.54 10.97 -10.92
C ASP A 89 1.62 10.20 -10.15
N ASP A 90 2.39 9.41 -10.90
CA ASP A 90 3.53 8.67 -10.37
C ASP A 90 4.66 9.60 -9.92
N GLU A 91 5.37 9.15 -8.89
CA GLU A 91 6.61 9.78 -8.43
C GLU A 91 7.73 8.74 -8.53
N ILE A 92 8.37 8.71 -9.70
CA ILE A 92 9.41 7.73 -10.01
C ILE A 92 10.79 8.35 -9.81
N THR A 93 11.67 7.64 -9.11
CA THR A 93 13.07 8.04 -8.93
C THR A 93 13.98 6.84 -9.11
N SER A 94 15.17 7.07 -9.67
CA SER A 94 16.20 6.03 -9.82
C SER A 94 16.87 5.67 -8.49
N GLU A 95 16.64 6.43 -7.43
CA GLU A 95 17.21 6.17 -6.11
C GLU A 95 16.52 5.04 -5.36
N LEU A 96 15.32 4.66 -5.79
CA LEU A 96 14.55 3.56 -5.23
C LEU A 96 14.25 2.55 -6.32
N ASP A 97 14.36 1.25 -6.00
CA ASP A 97 14.15 0.19 -6.98
C ASP A 97 13.48 -1.04 -6.38
N PHE A 98 13.17 -2.02 -7.24
CA PHE A 98 12.52 -3.27 -6.88
C PHE A 98 13.47 -4.47 -6.85
N THR A 99 14.77 -4.25 -6.62
CA THR A 99 15.77 -5.32 -6.62
C THR A 99 15.71 -6.21 -5.38
N GLU A 100 15.17 -5.68 -4.28
CA GLU A 100 15.02 -6.41 -3.01
C GLU A 100 13.56 -6.58 -2.65
N PRO A 101 13.21 -7.57 -1.79
CA PRO A 101 11.84 -7.72 -1.28
C PRO A 101 11.47 -6.63 -0.28
N TYR A 102 10.22 -6.62 0.13
CA TYR A 102 9.62 -5.76 1.16
C TYR A 102 9.50 -4.29 0.78
N VAL A 103 9.44 -4.01 -0.51
CA VAL A 103 9.22 -2.67 -1.05
C VAL A 103 7.74 -2.33 -1.03
N LEU A 104 7.40 -1.14 -0.49
CA LEU A 104 6.04 -0.61 -0.47
C LEU A 104 5.87 0.35 -1.65
N ALA A 105 4.91 0.05 -2.50
CA ALA A 105 4.65 0.83 -3.72
C ALA A 105 3.15 0.96 -3.99
N MET A 106 2.79 1.92 -4.85
CA MET A 106 1.40 2.14 -5.23
C MET A 106 0.95 1.21 -6.35
N ALA A 107 -0.17 0.55 -6.14
CA ALA A 107 -0.88 -0.13 -7.22
C ALA A 107 -1.55 0.93 -8.11
N ASN A 108 -1.59 0.70 -9.42
CA ASN A 108 -2.23 1.59 -10.37
C ASN A 108 -2.69 0.82 -11.61
N ALA A 109 -3.46 1.49 -12.47
CA ALA A 109 -3.92 0.97 -13.74
C ALA A 109 -3.09 1.51 -14.94
N GLY A 110 -1.88 2.00 -14.67
CA GLY A 110 -1.03 2.63 -15.66
C GLY A 110 -1.42 4.09 -15.91
N ILE A 111 -0.81 4.68 -16.93
CA ILE A 111 -1.12 6.07 -17.31
C ILE A 111 -2.30 6.04 -18.27
N GLN A 112 -3.35 6.79 -17.96
CA GLN A 112 -4.55 6.89 -18.78
C GLN A 112 -4.80 8.36 -19.15
N MET A 113 -4.93 8.64 -20.44
CA MET A 113 -5.14 10.00 -20.96
C MET A 113 -4.08 10.98 -20.47
N GLY A 114 -2.82 10.53 -20.39
CA GLY A 114 -1.69 11.34 -19.94
C GLY A 114 -1.61 11.58 -18.44
N ARG A 115 -2.43 10.90 -17.64
CA ARG A 115 -2.50 11.05 -16.19
C ARG A 115 -2.24 9.75 -15.45
N GLY A 116 -1.63 9.83 -14.27
CA GLY A 116 -1.45 8.72 -13.38
C GLY A 116 -2.77 8.25 -12.77
N THR A 117 -2.79 7.00 -12.30
CA THR A 117 -3.99 6.36 -11.76
C THR A 117 -3.79 5.87 -10.33
N ASN A 118 -2.88 6.48 -9.58
CA ASN A 118 -2.66 6.16 -8.17
C ASN A 118 -3.82 6.69 -7.32
N GLY A 119 -4.24 5.91 -6.36
CA GLY A 119 -5.33 6.27 -5.44
C GLY A 119 -4.99 5.86 -4.01
N SER A 120 -5.59 4.78 -3.53
CA SER A 120 -5.36 4.25 -2.18
C SER A 120 -4.75 2.87 -2.14
N GLN A 121 -4.83 2.10 -3.22
CA GLN A 121 -4.31 0.73 -3.24
C GLN A 121 -2.79 0.72 -3.28
N PHE A 122 -2.20 -0.16 -2.50
CA PHE A 122 -0.75 -0.34 -2.40
C PHE A 122 -0.41 -1.83 -2.38
N PHE A 123 0.87 -2.13 -2.59
CA PHE A 123 1.37 -3.48 -2.42
C PHE A 123 2.72 -3.49 -1.72
N ILE A 124 3.05 -4.62 -1.10
CA ILE A 124 4.36 -4.88 -0.50
C ILE A 124 4.92 -6.10 -1.20
N THR A 125 6.12 -5.98 -1.79
CA THR A 125 6.75 -7.07 -2.51
C THR A 125 7.33 -8.10 -1.54
N VAL A 126 7.39 -9.36 -1.97
CA VAL A 126 8.01 -10.44 -1.19
C VAL A 126 9.17 -11.10 -1.93
N GLY A 127 9.57 -10.53 -3.04
CA GLY A 127 10.73 -10.95 -3.83
C GLY A 127 11.18 -9.82 -4.74
N PRO A 128 12.26 -9.99 -5.49
CA PRO A 128 12.67 -9.02 -6.51
C PRO A 128 11.59 -8.93 -7.61
N THR A 129 11.22 -7.69 -7.97
CA THR A 129 10.17 -7.42 -8.97
C THR A 129 10.64 -6.32 -9.94
N THR A 130 11.82 -6.48 -10.49
CA THR A 130 12.52 -5.46 -11.29
C THR A 130 11.73 -4.97 -12.51
N TRP A 131 10.80 -5.78 -13.03
CA TRP A 131 9.93 -5.38 -14.15
C TRP A 131 8.94 -4.27 -13.79
N LEU A 132 8.77 -3.96 -12.49
CA LEU A 132 7.87 -2.89 -12.02
C LEU A 132 8.55 -1.52 -12.01
N GLN A 133 9.87 -1.47 -12.18
CA GLN A 133 10.62 -0.21 -12.15
C GLN A 133 10.11 0.74 -13.23
N GLY A 134 9.90 2.01 -12.84
CA GLY A 134 9.38 3.04 -13.72
C GLY A 134 7.86 3.04 -13.90
N LYS A 135 7.15 2.07 -13.33
CA LYS A 135 5.69 1.91 -13.48
C LYS A 135 4.90 2.15 -12.20
N HIS A 136 5.56 2.02 -11.05
CA HIS A 136 4.93 2.15 -9.74
C HIS A 136 5.77 3.02 -8.83
N SER A 137 5.12 3.95 -8.15
CA SER A 137 5.78 4.83 -7.19
C SER A 137 6.18 4.06 -5.95
N ILE A 138 7.47 3.95 -5.68
CA ILE A 138 7.98 3.38 -4.45
C ILE A 138 7.96 4.47 -3.37
N PHE A 139 7.34 4.19 -2.23
CA PHE A 139 7.24 5.18 -1.17
C PHE A 139 7.59 4.65 0.22
N GLY A 140 8.03 3.40 0.33
CA GLY A 140 8.44 2.86 1.62
C GLY A 140 9.08 1.48 1.52
N LYS A 141 9.44 0.96 2.68
CA LYS A 141 10.04 -0.38 2.81
C LYS A 141 9.80 -0.93 4.21
N VAL A 142 9.59 -2.24 4.30
CA VAL A 142 9.57 -2.97 5.58
C VAL A 142 11.00 -3.36 5.91
N THR A 143 11.55 -2.80 6.98
CA THR A 143 12.99 -2.96 7.29
C THR A 143 13.28 -3.82 8.52
N ASP A 144 12.34 -4.00 9.45
CA ASP A 144 12.59 -4.81 10.63
C ASP A 144 12.16 -6.27 10.42
N ALA A 145 12.93 -7.19 11.03
CA ALA A 145 12.74 -8.63 10.82
C ALA A 145 11.37 -9.13 11.27
N ALA A 146 10.82 -8.60 12.36
CA ALA A 146 9.52 -9.02 12.87
C ALA A 146 8.39 -8.68 11.89
N SER A 147 8.42 -7.47 11.31
CA SER A 147 7.43 -7.05 10.31
C SER A 147 7.58 -7.81 9.01
N GLN A 148 8.83 -8.07 8.58
CA GLN A 148 9.11 -8.90 7.41
C GLN A 148 8.54 -10.31 7.58
N ALA A 149 8.63 -10.89 8.77
CA ALA A 149 8.07 -12.20 9.06
C ALA A 149 6.54 -12.20 8.93
N VAL A 150 5.86 -11.14 9.34
CA VAL A 150 4.40 -11.00 9.15
C VAL A 150 4.06 -10.93 7.66
N VAL A 151 4.79 -10.13 6.89
CA VAL A 151 4.60 -10.03 5.43
C VAL A 151 4.76 -11.40 4.77
N ASP A 152 5.80 -12.15 5.12
CA ASP A 152 6.05 -13.48 4.59
C ASP A 152 4.91 -14.45 4.95
N LYS A 153 4.41 -14.37 6.17
CA LYS A 153 3.27 -15.18 6.62
C LYS A 153 2.01 -14.88 5.78
N LEU A 154 1.73 -13.59 5.54
CA LEU A 154 0.59 -13.19 4.72
C LEU A 154 0.74 -13.67 3.28
N ALA A 155 1.95 -13.62 2.72
CA ALA A 155 2.21 -14.06 1.36
C ALA A 155 2.04 -15.57 1.17
N ALA A 156 1.98 -16.34 2.25
CA ALA A 156 1.87 -17.80 2.23
C ALA A 156 0.45 -18.33 2.52
N VAL A 157 -0.53 -17.44 2.76
CA VAL A 157 -1.90 -17.89 3.06
C VAL A 157 -2.57 -18.51 1.84
N ALA A 158 -3.55 -19.39 2.08
CA ALA A 158 -4.34 -19.99 1.03
C ALA A 158 -5.24 -18.94 0.36
N THR A 159 -5.31 -18.98 -0.96
CA THR A 159 -6.08 -18.04 -1.78
C THR A 159 -7.04 -18.80 -2.70
N ASP A 160 -8.04 -18.06 -3.22
CA ASP A 160 -8.97 -18.59 -4.23
C ASP A 160 -8.39 -18.43 -5.65
N GLY A 161 -9.18 -18.74 -6.67
CA GLY A 161 -8.77 -18.65 -8.07
C GLY A 161 -8.49 -17.23 -8.58
N ARG A 162 -8.78 -16.21 -7.78
CA ARG A 162 -8.52 -14.79 -8.08
C ARG A 162 -7.45 -14.18 -7.18
N ASP A 163 -6.66 -15.03 -6.51
CA ASP A 163 -5.60 -14.63 -5.60
C ASP A 163 -6.09 -13.88 -4.35
N LYS A 164 -7.37 -14.04 -4.01
CA LYS A 164 -7.93 -13.48 -2.78
C LYS A 164 -7.77 -14.49 -1.63
N PRO A 165 -7.27 -14.07 -0.45
CA PRO A 165 -7.19 -14.95 0.71
C PRO A 165 -8.55 -15.58 1.05
N LEU A 166 -8.55 -16.87 1.37
CA LEU A 166 -9.76 -17.59 1.77
C LEU A 166 -10.33 -17.06 3.09
N GLU A 167 -9.46 -16.62 3.99
CA GLU A 167 -9.82 -15.92 5.21
C GLU A 167 -9.32 -14.50 5.13
N ASP A 168 -10.17 -13.53 5.44
CA ASP A 168 -9.83 -12.12 5.30
C ASP A 168 -8.63 -11.74 6.17
N ILE A 169 -7.66 -11.09 5.55
CA ILE A 169 -6.54 -10.44 6.22
C ILE A 169 -6.89 -8.96 6.30
N VAL A 170 -7.16 -8.48 7.52
CA VAL A 170 -7.73 -7.16 7.74
C VAL A 170 -6.69 -6.22 8.34
N ILE A 171 -6.58 -5.01 7.78
CA ILE A 171 -5.88 -3.90 8.43
C ILE A 171 -6.88 -3.30 9.42
N GLU A 172 -6.65 -3.54 10.71
CA GLU A 172 -7.54 -3.04 11.75
C GLU A 172 -7.38 -1.53 11.94
N SER A 173 -6.14 -1.06 11.86
CA SER A 173 -5.80 0.35 11.93
C SER A 173 -4.39 0.59 11.40
N ILE A 174 -4.07 1.86 11.10
CA ILE A 174 -2.71 2.28 10.78
C ILE A 174 -2.34 3.42 11.73
N THR A 175 -1.23 3.28 12.42
CA THR A 175 -0.65 4.35 13.24
C THR A 175 0.56 4.94 12.53
N VAL A 176 0.74 6.25 12.61
CA VAL A 176 1.84 6.94 11.91
C VAL A 176 2.61 7.81 12.89
N GLU A 177 3.94 7.69 12.84
CA GLU A 177 4.86 8.53 13.60
C GLU A 177 5.76 9.28 12.63
N GLN A 178 5.84 10.59 12.80
CA GLN A 178 6.81 11.43 12.06
C GLN A 178 8.19 11.25 12.68
N VAL A 179 9.22 11.19 11.87
CA VAL A 179 10.61 11.01 12.33
C VAL A 179 11.52 12.11 11.80
#